data_93c6809eff04a773662d7613bd6c7128
#
_entry.id   93c6809eff04a773662d7613bd6c7128
#
_cell.length_a   1.000
_cell.length_b   1.000
_cell.length_c   1.000
_cell.angle_alpha   90.00
_cell.angle_beta   90.00
_cell.angle_gamma   90.00
#
_symmetry.space_group_name_H-M   'P 1'
#
loop_
_entity.id
_entity.type
_entity.pdbx_description
1 polymer ?
#
loop_
_entity_poly.entity_id
_entity_poly.type
_entity_poly.pdbx_seq_one_letter_code
_entity_poly.pdbx_strand_id
1 'polypeptide(L)'
;MALTAGIVGLPNVGKSTLFNAITKAGAEMANYPFATIDPNVGMVEVPDKRLDRIQELIPADKVVPTTFEFTDIAGIVKGASKGEGLGNKFLENIRQVDAIVHVVRAFDDDNITHVSGKIDPLDDIDTINLELGMSDLDAVDKRLAKVQRAAKGNDKEAKAELAVLEKIKPVLEAGKSVRTIEFDEEEQKIVKGLFLLTSKPVLYVANIAEDDMADPENSKYFKSIADFAASEGAEAIAVAAEAEEEIAELDDADKADFLAAEGVEEPGLNRLIRASYKLLGLETFFTAGGKETRAWTYKTGTKAPQAAGIIHSDFERGFIRAEVMAFDDLDKLETPAAVKEAGKLRLEGKDYVMQDGDIVEFRFNV
;
A
#
# COMPACT_ATOMS: atom_id res chain seq x y z
N MET A 1 3.65 0.47 -14.55
CA MET A 1 4.12 -0.54 -13.58
C MET A 1 3.14 -0.56 -12.44
N ALA A 2 2.79 -1.72 -11.90
CA ALA A 2 1.99 -1.82 -10.69
C ALA A 2 2.75 -1.14 -9.55
N LEU A 3 2.02 -0.47 -8.64
CA LEU A 3 2.60 0.10 -7.43
C LEU A 3 2.74 -1.03 -6.39
N THR A 4 3.87 -1.04 -5.68
CA THR A 4 4.25 -2.13 -4.78
C THR A 4 4.56 -1.64 -3.37
N ALA A 5 4.29 -2.47 -2.37
CA ALA A 5 4.66 -2.21 -0.98
C ALA A 5 5.74 -3.17 -0.52
N GLY A 6 6.81 -2.64 0.06
CA GLY A 6 7.90 -3.44 0.63
C GLY A 6 7.68 -3.73 2.11
N ILE A 7 7.72 -5.01 2.48
CA ILE A 7 7.63 -5.43 3.89
C ILE A 7 9.00 -5.33 4.52
N VAL A 8 9.11 -4.53 5.55
CA VAL A 8 10.36 -4.18 6.24
C VAL A 8 10.20 -4.45 7.74
N GLY A 9 11.26 -4.83 8.40
CA GLY A 9 11.28 -5.03 9.86
C GLY A 9 12.62 -5.58 10.34
N LEU A 10 12.85 -5.48 11.63
CA LEU A 10 14.01 -6.12 12.28
C LEU A 10 13.91 -7.65 12.18
N PRO A 11 15.00 -8.40 12.41
CA PRO A 11 14.93 -9.84 12.52
C PRO A 11 14.00 -10.27 13.66
N ASN A 12 13.28 -11.39 13.47
CA ASN A 12 12.41 -12.03 14.47
C ASN A 12 11.19 -11.20 14.92
N VAL A 13 10.70 -10.28 14.07
CA VAL A 13 9.47 -9.52 14.34
C VAL A 13 8.20 -10.16 13.73
N GLY A 14 8.34 -11.33 13.07
CA GLY A 14 7.23 -12.01 12.37
C GLY A 14 7.08 -11.61 10.91
N LYS A 15 8.05 -10.89 10.32
CA LYS A 15 8.01 -10.44 8.92
C LYS A 15 7.82 -11.60 7.93
N SER A 16 8.60 -12.67 8.06
CA SER A 16 8.52 -13.84 7.17
C SER A 16 7.22 -14.61 7.35
N THR A 17 6.71 -14.71 8.57
CA THR A 17 5.40 -15.30 8.87
C THR A 17 4.29 -14.53 8.17
N LEU A 18 4.29 -13.19 8.30
CA LEU A 18 3.34 -12.34 7.61
C LEU A 18 3.43 -12.46 6.09
N PHE A 19 4.65 -12.50 5.54
CA PHE A 19 4.84 -12.68 4.09
C PHE A 19 4.38 -14.05 3.61
N ASN A 20 4.58 -15.10 4.41
CA ASN A 20 4.05 -16.44 4.12
C ASN A 20 2.52 -16.43 4.09
N ALA A 21 1.85 -15.79 5.07
CA ALA A 21 0.41 -15.63 5.07
C ALA A 21 -0.09 -14.94 3.79
N ILE A 22 0.59 -13.86 3.37
CA ILE A 22 0.31 -13.14 2.11
C ILE A 22 0.46 -14.08 0.90
N THR A 23 1.56 -14.81 0.80
CA THR A 23 1.82 -15.69 -0.35
C THR A 23 0.89 -16.90 -0.38
N LYS A 24 0.51 -17.46 0.76
CA LYS A 24 -0.48 -18.54 0.86
C LYS A 24 -1.85 -18.05 0.40
N ALA A 25 -2.30 -16.92 0.89
CA ALA A 25 -3.57 -16.31 0.45
C ALA A 25 -3.58 -15.99 -1.05
N GLY A 26 -2.40 -15.72 -1.65
CA GLY A 26 -2.24 -15.50 -3.09
C GLY A 26 -2.02 -16.78 -3.92
N ALA A 27 -1.79 -17.93 -3.31
CA ALA A 27 -1.45 -19.18 -4.03
C ALA A 27 -2.59 -19.68 -4.94
N GLU A 28 -3.84 -19.39 -4.62
CA GLU A 28 -4.99 -19.69 -5.47
C GLU A 28 -4.97 -18.94 -6.81
N MET A 29 -4.18 -17.87 -6.89
CA MET A 29 -4.00 -17.03 -8.09
C MET A 29 -2.96 -17.55 -9.08
N ALA A 30 -2.19 -18.60 -8.77
CA ALA A 30 -1.15 -19.14 -9.64
C ALA A 30 -1.64 -19.58 -11.04
N ASN A 31 -2.96 -19.58 -11.26
CA ASN A 31 -3.60 -19.87 -12.55
C ASN A 31 -3.79 -18.63 -13.46
N TYR A 32 -3.36 -17.42 -13.05
CA TYR A 32 -3.42 -16.22 -13.88
C TYR A 32 -2.21 -16.15 -14.83
N PRO A 33 -2.41 -15.85 -16.13
CA PRO A 33 -1.39 -16.03 -17.17
C PRO A 33 -0.18 -15.10 -17.13
N PHE A 34 -0.02 -14.24 -16.11
CA PHE A 34 1.07 -13.27 -16.00
C PHE A 34 1.78 -13.25 -14.64
N ALA A 35 1.55 -14.26 -13.79
CA ALA A 35 2.25 -14.35 -12.51
C ALA A 35 3.71 -14.78 -12.74
N THR A 36 4.66 -13.87 -12.68
CA THR A 36 6.08 -14.18 -12.54
C THR A 36 6.33 -14.64 -11.11
N ILE A 37 6.83 -15.85 -10.94
CA ILE A 37 7.21 -16.39 -9.62
C ILE A 37 8.60 -15.83 -9.28
N ASP A 38 8.63 -14.60 -8.73
CA ASP A 38 9.80 -14.11 -8.01
C ASP A 38 9.62 -14.54 -6.55
N PRO A 39 10.57 -15.25 -5.94
CA PRO A 39 10.44 -15.77 -4.58
C PRO A 39 10.32 -14.69 -3.49
N ASN A 40 10.54 -13.43 -3.83
CA ASN A 40 10.42 -12.30 -2.91
C ASN A 40 9.18 -11.44 -3.18
N VAL A 41 8.28 -11.86 -4.06
CA VAL A 41 7.06 -11.12 -4.43
C VAL A 41 5.83 -11.94 -4.10
N GLY A 42 4.95 -11.40 -3.26
CA GLY A 42 3.64 -11.95 -2.94
C GLY A 42 2.55 -11.13 -3.62
N MET A 43 1.72 -11.78 -4.42
CA MET A 43 0.56 -11.17 -5.07
C MET A 43 -0.71 -11.64 -4.36
N VAL A 44 -1.58 -10.71 -3.98
CA VAL A 44 -2.84 -11.03 -3.29
C VAL A 44 -4.01 -10.32 -3.94
N GLU A 45 -5.20 -10.88 -3.78
CA GLU A 45 -6.44 -10.20 -4.13
C GLU A 45 -6.72 -9.06 -3.14
N VAL A 46 -7.21 -7.93 -3.64
CA VAL A 46 -7.69 -6.85 -2.79
C VAL A 46 -9.12 -7.17 -2.37
N PRO A 47 -9.36 -7.43 -1.07
CA PRO A 47 -10.69 -7.76 -0.59
C PRO A 47 -11.65 -6.58 -0.76
N ASP A 48 -12.71 -6.76 -1.55
CA ASP A 48 -13.71 -5.72 -1.81
C ASP A 48 -15.11 -6.31 -1.86
N LYS A 49 -15.87 -6.17 -0.77
CA LYS A 49 -17.26 -6.66 -0.65
C LYS A 49 -18.19 -6.08 -1.71
N ARG A 50 -17.81 -4.95 -2.33
CA ARG A 50 -18.60 -4.34 -3.42
C ARG A 50 -18.59 -5.21 -4.66
N LEU A 51 -17.49 -5.90 -4.96
CA LEU A 51 -17.39 -6.80 -6.11
C LEU A 51 -18.37 -7.98 -5.98
N ASP A 52 -18.45 -8.58 -4.80
CA ASP A 52 -19.38 -9.67 -4.51
C ASP A 52 -20.82 -9.20 -4.62
N ARG A 53 -21.12 -8.02 -4.08
CA ARG A 53 -22.45 -7.43 -4.15
C ARG A 53 -22.86 -7.06 -5.58
N ILE A 54 -21.94 -6.57 -6.39
CA ILE A 54 -22.19 -6.31 -7.82
C ILE A 54 -22.49 -7.63 -8.54
N GLN A 55 -21.78 -8.71 -8.24
CA GLN A 55 -22.03 -10.03 -8.82
C GLN A 55 -23.43 -10.57 -8.47
N GLU A 56 -23.90 -10.33 -7.25
CA GLU A 56 -25.27 -10.70 -6.84
C GLU A 56 -26.33 -9.92 -7.65
N LEU A 57 -26.13 -8.61 -7.84
CA LEU A 57 -27.08 -7.71 -8.49
C LEU A 57 -27.02 -7.75 -10.03
N ILE A 58 -25.85 -8.00 -10.57
CA ILE A 58 -25.55 -8.09 -12.02
C ILE A 58 -24.75 -9.36 -12.27
N PRO A 59 -25.37 -10.55 -12.27
CA PRO A 59 -24.66 -11.81 -12.44
C PRO A 59 -23.87 -11.87 -13.76
N ALA A 60 -22.63 -12.35 -13.67
CA ALA A 60 -21.75 -12.61 -14.81
C ALA A 60 -21.15 -14.03 -14.70
N ASP A 61 -20.65 -14.55 -15.82
CA ASP A 61 -20.04 -15.89 -15.85
C ASP A 61 -18.75 -15.98 -15.02
N LYS A 62 -18.06 -14.85 -14.85
CA LYS A 62 -16.78 -14.78 -14.14
C LYS A 62 -16.67 -13.50 -13.31
N VAL A 63 -16.11 -13.63 -12.10
CA VAL A 63 -15.71 -12.50 -11.24
C VAL A 63 -14.20 -12.42 -11.21
N VAL A 64 -13.65 -11.22 -11.36
CA VAL A 64 -12.21 -10.97 -11.36
C VAL A 64 -11.89 -9.84 -10.40
N PRO A 65 -11.33 -10.14 -9.22
CA PRO A 65 -10.85 -9.13 -8.29
C PRO A 65 -9.63 -8.40 -8.83
N THR A 66 -9.32 -7.26 -8.23
CA THR A 66 -8.04 -6.62 -8.46
C THR A 66 -6.98 -7.20 -7.53
N THR A 67 -5.70 -7.01 -7.87
CA THR A 67 -4.59 -7.59 -7.13
C THR A 67 -3.63 -6.52 -6.65
N PHE A 68 -2.94 -6.81 -5.56
CA PHE A 68 -1.90 -5.97 -4.97
C PHE A 68 -0.62 -6.78 -4.75
N GLU A 69 0.53 -6.11 -4.88
CA GLU A 69 1.84 -6.76 -4.83
C GLU A 69 2.61 -6.32 -3.59
N PHE A 70 3.06 -7.29 -2.80
CA PHE A 70 3.99 -7.11 -1.70
C PHE A 70 5.36 -7.68 -2.06
N THR A 71 6.42 -6.98 -1.66
CA THR A 71 7.80 -7.46 -1.81
C THR A 71 8.41 -7.73 -0.43
N ASP A 72 8.88 -8.94 -0.19
CA ASP A 72 9.66 -9.23 1.03
C ASP A 72 11.05 -8.62 0.91
N ILE A 73 11.36 -7.70 1.82
CA ILE A 73 12.66 -7.08 1.90
C ILE A 73 13.39 -7.67 3.11
N ALA A 74 14.54 -8.30 2.86
CA ALA A 74 15.35 -8.93 3.91
C ALA A 74 15.53 -8.01 5.11
N GLY A 75 15.50 -8.58 6.33
CA GLY A 75 15.56 -7.80 7.57
C GLY A 75 16.82 -6.93 7.67
N ILE A 76 16.67 -5.73 8.21
CA ILE A 76 17.77 -4.82 8.47
C ILE A 76 18.49 -5.22 9.75
N VAL A 77 19.81 -5.02 9.77
CA VAL A 77 20.62 -5.03 10.98
C VAL A 77 21.21 -3.64 11.18
N LYS A 78 21.39 -3.25 12.43
CA LYS A 78 22.01 -1.97 12.81
C LYS A 78 23.37 -1.81 12.12
N GLY A 79 23.59 -0.63 11.48
CA GLY A 79 24.81 -0.35 10.72
C GLY A 79 24.69 -0.58 9.21
N ALA A 80 23.51 -0.88 8.69
CA ALA A 80 23.27 -1.08 7.26
C ALA A 80 23.65 0.12 6.40
N SER A 81 23.46 1.33 6.90
CA SER A 81 23.79 2.61 6.21
C SER A 81 25.30 2.85 6.10
N LYS A 82 26.12 2.20 6.92
CA LYS A 82 27.59 2.39 6.90
C LYS A 82 28.32 1.58 5.83
N GLY A 83 27.61 0.87 4.97
CA GLY A 83 28.12 0.53 3.63
C GLY A 83 28.86 -0.80 3.51
N GLU A 84 28.70 -1.78 4.36
CA GLU A 84 29.28 -3.10 4.13
C GLU A 84 28.23 -4.15 3.75
N GLY A 85 28.25 -4.58 2.49
CA GLY A 85 27.59 -5.81 2.02
C GLY A 85 26.06 -5.79 2.01
N LEU A 86 25.41 -6.56 2.88
CA LEU A 86 23.97 -6.82 2.91
C LEU A 86 23.12 -5.57 3.18
N GLY A 87 23.64 -4.58 3.93
CA GLY A 87 22.92 -3.34 4.23
C GLY A 87 22.62 -2.49 3.01
N ASN A 88 23.58 -2.36 2.08
CA ASN A 88 23.36 -1.60 0.83
C ASN A 88 22.28 -2.26 -0.03
N LYS A 89 22.29 -3.60 -0.12
CA LYS A 89 21.28 -4.33 -0.89
C LYS A 89 19.86 -4.15 -0.30
N PHE A 90 19.75 -4.13 1.02
CA PHE A 90 18.51 -3.83 1.71
C PHE A 90 17.97 -2.44 1.34
N LEU A 91 18.80 -1.39 1.44
CA LEU A 91 18.41 -0.02 1.10
C LEU A 91 18.06 0.13 -0.39
N GLU A 92 18.75 -0.62 -1.27
CA GLU A 92 18.44 -0.66 -2.69
C GLU A 92 17.07 -1.29 -2.96
N ASN A 93 16.72 -2.40 -2.28
CA ASN A 93 15.41 -3.02 -2.41
C ASN A 93 14.29 -2.08 -1.93
N ILE A 94 14.49 -1.33 -0.82
CA ILE A 94 13.50 -0.32 -0.39
C ILE A 94 13.35 0.79 -1.44
N ARG A 95 14.39 1.17 -2.17
CA ARG A 95 14.27 2.18 -3.25
C ARG A 95 13.33 1.75 -4.36
N GLN A 96 13.22 0.44 -4.63
CA GLN A 96 12.43 -0.10 -5.74
C GLN A 96 10.93 -0.15 -5.45
N VAL A 97 10.50 -0.20 -4.19
CA VAL A 97 9.07 -0.22 -3.81
C VAL A 97 8.51 1.20 -3.66
N ASP A 98 7.19 1.33 -3.74
CA ASP A 98 6.49 2.64 -3.69
C ASP A 98 6.08 3.03 -2.27
N ALA A 99 5.83 2.07 -1.39
CA ALA A 99 5.50 2.26 0.03
C ALA A 99 6.25 1.26 0.92
N ILE A 100 6.31 1.57 2.21
CA ILE A 100 6.91 0.72 3.24
C ILE A 100 5.82 0.18 4.15
N VAL A 101 5.75 -1.13 4.31
CA VAL A 101 4.98 -1.83 5.35
C VAL A 101 5.96 -2.22 6.44
N HIS A 102 6.00 -1.45 7.51
CA HIS A 102 6.96 -1.62 8.60
C HIS A 102 6.39 -2.52 9.68
N VAL A 103 6.81 -3.78 9.71
CA VAL A 103 6.40 -4.78 10.70
C VAL A 103 7.21 -4.59 11.98
N VAL A 104 6.50 -4.44 13.09
CA VAL A 104 7.04 -4.18 14.43
C VAL A 104 6.54 -5.25 15.38
N ARG A 105 7.44 -5.85 16.16
CA ARG A 105 7.05 -6.85 17.17
C ARG A 105 6.29 -6.19 18.31
N ALA A 106 5.07 -6.64 18.55
CA ALA A 106 4.17 -6.14 19.58
C ALA A 106 3.60 -7.28 20.47
N PHE A 107 4.36 -8.35 20.64
CA PHE A 107 4.01 -9.52 21.45
C PHE A 107 5.20 -9.99 22.29
N ASP A 108 4.90 -10.56 23.46
CA ASP A 108 5.88 -11.19 24.33
C ASP A 108 5.96 -12.70 24.01
N ASP A 109 7.16 -13.24 23.75
CA ASP A 109 7.42 -14.67 23.62
C ASP A 109 8.89 -14.94 24.03
N ASP A 110 9.06 -15.73 25.09
CA ASP A 110 10.39 -16.05 25.65
C ASP A 110 11.22 -16.97 24.73
N ASN A 111 10.60 -17.68 23.79
CA ASN A 111 11.27 -18.56 22.84
C ASN A 111 11.83 -17.83 21.65
N ILE A 112 11.36 -16.61 21.38
CA ILE A 112 11.77 -15.79 20.24
C ILE A 112 12.75 -14.69 20.74
N THR A 113 14.03 -14.87 20.46
CA THR A 113 15.06 -13.90 20.88
C THR A 113 14.88 -12.56 20.16
N HIS A 114 14.78 -11.47 20.92
CA HIS A 114 14.81 -10.11 20.35
C HIS A 114 16.25 -9.64 20.11
N VAL A 115 16.48 -8.88 19.03
CA VAL A 115 17.84 -8.43 18.60
C VAL A 115 18.50 -7.54 19.65
N SER A 116 17.72 -6.71 20.36
CA SER A 116 18.20 -5.81 21.43
C SER A 116 18.12 -6.43 22.83
N GLY A 117 17.63 -7.67 22.96
CA GLY A 117 17.43 -8.36 24.24
C GLY A 117 16.22 -7.91 25.07
N LYS A 118 15.46 -6.92 24.60
CA LYS A 118 14.19 -6.49 25.18
C LYS A 118 13.19 -6.13 24.05
N ILE A 119 11.91 -6.26 24.33
CA ILE A 119 10.87 -5.83 23.40
C ILE A 119 10.57 -4.36 23.67
N ASP A 120 10.87 -3.53 22.68
CA ASP A 120 10.65 -2.09 22.71
C ASP A 120 10.27 -1.62 21.29
N PRO A 121 8.98 -1.64 20.95
CA PRO A 121 8.52 -1.34 19.58
C PRO A 121 8.96 0.03 19.05
N LEU A 122 9.05 1.04 19.91
CA LEU A 122 9.47 2.38 19.50
C LEU A 122 10.97 2.43 19.19
N ASP A 123 11.82 1.72 19.98
CA ASP A 123 13.26 1.59 19.70
C ASP A 123 13.51 0.82 18.39
N ASP A 124 12.67 -0.17 18.09
CA ASP A 124 12.71 -0.93 16.84
C ASP A 124 12.37 -0.04 15.63
N ILE A 125 11.33 0.77 15.75
CA ILE A 125 10.93 1.75 14.72
C ILE A 125 12.05 2.77 14.52
N ASP A 126 12.56 3.35 15.59
CA ASP A 126 13.65 4.34 15.56
C ASP A 126 14.91 3.78 14.91
N THR A 127 15.26 2.51 15.21
CA THR A 127 16.42 1.84 14.60
C THR A 127 16.30 1.82 13.08
N ILE A 128 15.17 1.43 12.52
CA ILE A 128 14.96 1.40 11.07
C ILE A 128 14.92 2.82 10.48
N ASN A 129 14.16 3.72 11.10
CA ASN A 129 14.06 5.10 10.63
C ASN A 129 15.41 5.80 10.61
N LEU A 130 16.27 5.55 11.60
CA LEU A 130 17.64 6.07 11.66
C LEU A 130 18.50 5.58 10.49
N GLU A 131 18.48 4.28 10.20
CA GLU A 131 19.25 3.70 9.08
C GLU A 131 18.80 4.28 7.71
N LEU A 132 17.49 4.41 7.50
CA LEU A 132 16.93 5.05 6.30
C LEU A 132 17.32 6.51 6.23
N GLY A 133 17.19 7.25 7.32
CA GLY A 133 17.53 8.68 7.43
C GLY A 133 19.01 8.96 7.18
N MET A 134 19.92 8.12 7.72
CA MET A 134 21.36 8.25 7.47
C MET A 134 21.72 8.02 6.00
N SER A 135 21.08 7.05 5.34
CA SER A 135 21.25 6.82 3.90
C SER A 135 20.78 8.01 3.09
N ASP A 136 19.64 8.61 3.47
CA ASP A 136 19.10 9.79 2.79
C ASP A 136 19.96 11.02 3.02
N LEU A 137 20.48 11.22 4.24
CA LEU A 137 21.37 12.34 4.57
C LEU A 137 22.64 12.32 3.71
N ASP A 138 23.25 11.15 3.55
CA ASP A 138 24.43 10.98 2.66
C ASP A 138 24.09 11.32 1.19
N ALA A 139 22.92 10.88 0.72
CA ALA A 139 22.44 11.19 -0.63
C ALA A 139 22.17 12.71 -0.82
N VAL A 140 21.53 13.35 0.17
CA VAL A 140 21.24 14.78 0.19
C VAL A 140 22.52 15.60 0.22
N ASP A 141 23.51 15.25 1.03
CA ASP A 141 24.80 15.96 1.11
C ASP A 141 25.57 15.89 -0.21
N LYS A 142 25.60 14.72 -0.84
CA LYS A 142 26.20 14.55 -2.17
C LYS A 142 25.48 15.37 -3.25
N ARG A 143 24.16 15.45 -3.17
CA ARG A 143 23.33 16.20 -4.12
C ARG A 143 23.49 17.72 -3.91
N LEU A 144 23.49 18.18 -2.65
CA LEU A 144 23.73 19.58 -2.29
C LEU A 144 25.04 20.10 -2.87
N ALA A 145 26.14 19.35 -2.73
CA ALA A 145 27.44 19.74 -3.25
C ALA A 145 27.46 19.97 -4.78
N LYS A 146 26.62 19.25 -5.53
CA LYS A 146 26.45 19.44 -6.98
C LYS A 146 25.55 20.63 -7.31
N VAL A 147 24.38 20.69 -6.66
CA VAL A 147 23.35 21.69 -6.94
C VAL A 147 23.79 23.10 -6.56
N GLN A 148 24.51 23.26 -5.43
CA GLN A 148 25.08 24.56 -5.03
C GLN A 148 25.99 25.19 -6.09
N ARG A 149 26.73 24.38 -6.84
CA ARG A 149 27.58 24.88 -7.94
C ARG A 149 26.74 25.35 -9.12
N ALA A 150 25.70 24.60 -9.50
CA ALA A 150 24.80 24.96 -10.59
C ALA A 150 23.94 26.18 -10.24
N ALA A 151 23.45 26.27 -8.99
CA ALA A 151 22.63 27.38 -8.51
C ALA A 151 23.36 28.74 -8.45
N LYS A 152 24.71 28.75 -8.42
CA LYS A 152 25.52 29.99 -8.56
C LYS A 152 25.39 30.64 -9.95
N GLY A 153 24.97 29.85 -10.95
CA GLY A 153 24.55 30.35 -12.26
C GLY A 153 23.13 30.89 -12.23
N ASN A 154 22.56 31.18 -13.40
CA ASN A 154 21.18 31.64 -13.48
C ASN A 154 20.18 30.49 -13.72
N ASP A 155 20.50 29.29 -13.27
CA ASP A 155 19.71 28.07 -13.40
C ASP A 155 18.57 28.08 -12.36
N LYS A 156 17.33 28.23 -12.83
CA LYS A 156 16.14 28.30 -11.99
C LYS A 156 15.80 26.95 -11.37
N GLU A 157 16.00 25.85 -12.09
CA GLU A 157 15.72 24.50 -11.61
C GLU A 157 16.69 24.14 -10.49
N ALA A 158 17.98 24.43 -10.67
CA ALA A 158 18.97 24.22 -9.62
C ALA A 158 18.69 25.04 -8.35
N LYS A 159 18.17 26.27 -8.50
CA LYS A 159 17.78 27.08 -7.33
C LYS A 159 16.57 26.52 -6.59
N ALA A 160 15.57 26.03 -7.32
CA ALA A 160 14.40 25.39 -6.72
C ALA A 160 14.79 24.08 -6.00
N GLU A 161 15.61 23.25 -6.63
CA GLU A 161 16.12 22.02 -6.02
C GLU A 161 16.96 22.33 -4.77
N LEU A 162 17.81 23.36 -4.81
CA LEU A 162 18.60 23.76 -3.64
C LEU A 162 17.71 24.12 -2.45
N ALA A 163 16.66 24.89 -2.67
CA ALA A 163 15.71 25.27 -1.61
C ALA A 163 15.04 24.05 -0.96
N VAL A 164 14.65 23.06 -1.78
CA VAL A 164 14.05 21.80 -1.28
C VAL A 164 15.07 21.01 -0.47
N LEU A 165 16.31 20.86 -0.95
CA LEU A 165 17.37 20.16 -0.22
C LEU A 165 17.71 20.83 1.11
N GLU A 166 17.70 22.18 1.15
CA GLU A 166 17.92 22.97 2.38
C GLU A 166 16.76 22.83 3.40
N LYS A 167 15.54 22.53 2.94
CA LYS A 167 14.41 22.14 3.82
C LYS A 167 14.59 20.73 4.39
N ILE A 168 15.05 19.80 3.57
CA ILE A 168 15.15 18.37 3.90
C ILE A 168 16.29 18.11 4.90
N LYS A 169 17.47 18.67 4.66
CA LYS A 169 18.67 18.36 5.43
C LYS A 169 18.53 18.51 6.93
N PRO A 170 18.01 19.64 7.48
CA PRO A 170 17.87 19.79 8.94
C PRO A 170 16.90 18.79 9.56
N VAL A 171 15.90 18.34 8.82
CA VAL A 171 14.93 17.32 9.29
C VAL A 171 15.61 15.96 9.43
N LEU A 172 16.42 15.57 8.44
CA LEU A 172 17.19 14.33 8.50
C LEU A 172 18.28 14.39 9.59
N GLU A 173 18.96 15.54 9.77
CA GLU A 173 19.93 15.75 10.85
C GLU A 173 19.28 15.66 12.24
N ALA A 174 18.00 16.02 12.35
CA ALA A 174 17.22 15.85 13.59
C ALA A 174 16.66 14.41 13.78
N GLY A 175 17.03 13.46 12.90
CA GLY A 175 16.56 12.08 12.94
C GLY A 175 15.11 11.88 12.52
N LYS A 176 14.50 12.86 11.85
CA LYS A 176 13.11 12.80 11.39
C LYS A 176 13.02 12.40 9.91
N SER A 177 11.90 11.80 9.54
CA SER A 177 11.62 11.37 8.17
C SER A 177 11.23 12.53 7.27
N VAL A 178 11.64 12.49 5.99
CA VAL A 178 11.28 13.50 4.98
C VAL A 178 9.77 13.58 4.75
N ARG A 179 9.04 12.46 4.93
CA ARG A 179 7.57 12.40 4.81
C ARG A 179 6.82 13.31 5.78
N THR A 180 7.48 13.78 6.85
CA THR A 180 6.88 14.70 7.83
C THR A 180 6.92 16.16 7.40
N ILE A 181 7.57 16.49 6.27
CA ILE A 181 7.68 17.84 5.73
C ILE A 181 6.51 18.09 4.77
N GLU A 182 5.84 19.22 4.95
CA GLU A 182 4.86 19.71 3.98
C GLU A 182 5.59 20.36 2.80
N PHE A 183 5.27 19.87 1.58
CA PHE A 183 5.78 20.36 0.32
C PHE A 183 4.63 20.83 -0.57
N ASP A 184 4.84 21.93 -1.29
CA ASP A 184 3.93 22.32 -2.36
C ASP A 184 4.05 21.38 -3.58
N GLU A 185 3.18 21.56 -4.60
CA GLU A 185 3.15 20.68 -5.79
C GLU A 185 4.46 20.66 -6.59
N GLU A 186 5.16 21.81 -6.66
CA GLU A 186 6.42 21.90 -7.39
C GLU A 186 7.56 21.27 -6.59
N GLU A 187 7.60 21.51 -5.28
CA GLU A 187 8.54 20.87 -4.36
C GLU A 187 8.36 19.34 -4.34
N GLN A 188 7.11 18.85 -4.32
CA GLN A 188 6.81 17.41 -4.37
C GLN A 188 7.37 16.73 -5.62
N LYS A 189 7.33 17.41 -6.79
CA LYS A 189 7.94 16.88 -8.02
C LYS A 189 9.47 16.73 -7.86
N ILE A 190 10.11 17.69 -7.20
CA ILE A 190 11.56 17.65 -6.93
C ILE A 190 11.87 16.51 -5.96
N VAL A 191 11.17 16.43 -4.82
CA VAL A 191 11.35 15.37 -3.80
C VAL A 191 11.21 13.98 -4.42
N LYS A 192 10.21 13.79 -5.29
CA LYS A 192 10.00 12.53 -6.00
C LYS A 192 11.19 12.14 -6.88
N GLY A 193 11.85 13.12 -7.49
CA GLY A 193 13.07 12.93 -8.29
C GLY A 193 14.32 12.62 -7.47
N LEU A 194 14.31 12.83 -6.15
CA LEU A 194 15.42 12.54 -5.25
C LEU A 194 15.48 11.07 -4.80
N PHE A 195 14.39 10.32 -4.95
CA PHE A 195 14.28 8.90 -4.56
C PHE A 195 14.68 8.62 -3.11
N LEU A 196 14.32 9.51 -2.19
CA LEU A 196 14.63 9.38 -0.76
C LEU A 196 13.78 8.27 -0.12
N LEU A 197 14.41 7.48 0.75
CA LEU A 197 13.78 6.35 1.43
C LEU A 197 12.75 6.82 2.44
N THR A 198 13.09 7.85 3.21
CA THR A 198 12.23 8.42 4.25
C THR A 198 11.12 9.33 3.71
N SER A 199 11.10 9.61 2.39
CA SER A 199 9.99 10.29 1.72
C SER A 199 8.86 9.36 1.33
N LYS A 200 9.10 8.04 1.33
CA LYS A 200 8.07 7.04 1.00
C LYS A 200 6.98 7.00 2.07
N PRO A 201 5.70 6.81 1.66
CA PRO A 201 4.63 6.55 2.60
C PRO A 201 4.89 5.27 3.40
N VAL A 202 4.49 5.25 4.67
CA VAL A 202 4.69 4.12 5.58
C VAL A 202 3.39 3.72 6.24
N LEU A 203 3.18 2.40 6.36
CA LEU A 203 2.16 1.78 7.19
C LEU A 203 2.89 0.97 8.27
N TYR A 204 2.60 1.26 9.54
CA TYR A 204 3.13 0.47 10.65
C TYR A 204 2.22 -0.72 10.92
N VAL A 205 2.81 -1.92 10.99
CA VAL A 205 2.10 -3.16 11.30
C VAL A 205 2.60 -3.69 12.63
N ALA A 206 1.81 -3.51 13.66
CA ALA A 206 2.05 -4.13 14.95
C ALA A 206 1.72 -5.63 14.86
N ASN A 207 2.74 -6.48 14.88
CA ASN A 207 2.54 -7.92 15.00
C ASN A 207 2.25 -8.25 16.46
N ILE A 208 0.95 -8.45 16.77
CA ILE A 208 0.41 -8.71 18.10
C ILE A 208 0.29 -10.21 18.38
N ALA A 209 0.07 -10.57 19.65
CA ALA A 209 -0.31 -11.93 20.03
C ALA A 209 -1.74 -12.25 19.55
N GLU A 210 -2.04 -13.54 19.37
CA GLU A 210 -3.38 -14.02 19.00
C GLU A 210 -4.42 -13.60 20.03
N ASP A 211 -4.13 -13.71 21.32
CA ASP A 211 -5.01 -13.31 22.41
C ASP A 211 -5.44 -11.83 22.36
N ASP A 212 -4.68 -10.98 21.65
CA ASP A 212 -4.98 -9.55 21.49
C ASP A 212 -5.83 -9.24 20.25
N MET A 213 -6.18 -10.22 19.42
CA MET A 213 -6.89 -10.02 18.13
C MET A 213 -8.25 -9.37 18.29
N ALA A 214 -9.01 -9.75 19.31
CA ALA A 214 -10.35 -9.22 19.55
C ALA A 214 -10.35 -7.75 19.98
N ASP A 215 -9.31 -7.30 20.68
CA ASP A 215 -9.21 -5.94 21.21
C ASP A 215 -7.77 -5.42 21.16
N PRO A 216 -7.25 -5.16 19.95
CA PRO A 216 -5.86 -4.70 19.77
C PRO A 216 -5.55 -3.37 20.48
N GLU A 217 -6.55 -2.52 20.67
CA GLU A 217 -6.39 -1.21 21.34
C GLU A 217 -5.98 -1.36 22.82
N ASN A 218 -6.32 -2.47 23.45
CA ASN A 218 -5.92 -2.81 24.82
C ASN A 218 -4.64 -3.64 24.88
N SER A 219 -4.02 -3.96 23.73
CA SER A 219 -2.75 -4.67 23.74
C SER A 219 -1.65 -3.79 24.35
N LYS A 220 -0.69 -4.43 25.00
CA LYS A 220 0.40 -3.77 25.75
C LYS A 220 1.20 -2.78 24.90
N TYR A 221 1.36 -3.06 23.62
CA TYR A 221 2.28 -2.33 22.75
C TYR A 221 1.61 -1.55 21.64
N PHE A 222 0.43 -1.97 21.15
CA PHE A 222 -0.20 -1.41 19.96
C PHE A 222 -0.46 0.09 20.09
N LYS A 223 -0.99 0.52 21.23
CA LYS A 223 -1.29 1.94 21.44
C LYS A 223 -0.07 2.85 21.25
N SER A 224 1.10 2.45 21.72
CA SER A 224 2.32 3.25 21.57
C SER A 224 2.76 3.35 20.10
N ILE A 225 2.59 2.28 19.32
CA ILE A 225 2.87 2.26 17.88
C ILE A 225 1.87 3.15 17.14
N ALA A 226 0.58 3.08 17.48
CA ALA A 226 -0.48 3.88 16.88
C ALA A 226 -0.29 5.38 17.16
N ASP A 227 0.02 5.74 18.40
CA ASP A 227 0.31 7.13 18.79
C ASP A 227 1.55 7.68 18.06
N PHE A 228 2.60 6.86 17.90
CA PHE A 228 3.79 7.22 17.13
C PHE A 228 3.44 7.43 15.65
N ALA A 229 2.74 6.48 15.02
CA ALA A 229 2.33 6.57 13.62
C ALA A 229 1.52 7.85 13.37
N ALA A 230 0.54 8.13 14.22
CA ALA A 230 -0.28 9.34 14.14
C ALA A 230 0.56 10.63 14.24
N SER A 231 1.63 10.63 15.04
CA SER A 231 2.54 11.77 15.16
C SER A 231 3.32 12.10 13.89
N GLU A 232 3.51 11.09 13.02
CA GLU A 232 4.13 11.23 11.69
C GLU A 232 3.11 11.40 10.55
N GLY A 233 1.80 11.43 10.86
CA GLY A 233 0.73 11.44 9.86
C GLY A 233 0.59 10.10 9.11
N ALA A 234 1.07 9.01 9.73
CA ALA A 234 0.97 7.64 9.22
C ALA A 234 -0.14 6.87 9.96
N GLU A 235 -0.49 5.69 9.42
CA GLU A 235 -1.45 4.75 10.00
C GLU A 235 -0.70 3.58 10.65
N ALA A 236 -1.29 3.02 11.71
CA ALA A 236 -0.87 1.74 12.29
C ALA A 236 -2.03 0.76 12.31
N ILE A 237 -1.74 -0.50 12.02
CA ILE A 237 -2.69 -1.61 12.12
C ILE A 237 -2.11 -2.74 12.95
N ALA A 238 -2.97 -3.49 13.62
CA ALA A 238 -2.61 -4.68 14.35
C ALA A 238 -2.90 -5.93 13.51
N VAL A 239 -1.95 -6.86 13.47
CA VAL A 239 -2.05 -8.15 12.77
C VAL A 239 -1.38 -9.22 13.62
N ALA A 240 -2.02 -10.33 13.88
CA ALA A 240 -1.39 -11.50 14.51
C ALA A 240 -0.85 -12.42 13.40
N ALA A 241 0.42 -12.24 13.02
CA ALA A 241 0.98 -12.86 11.82
C ALA A 241 0.93 -14.41 11.86
N GLU A 242 1.04 -15.02 13.03
CA GLU A 242 0.96 -16.47 13.20
C GLU A 242 -0.47 -16.97 12.96
N ALA A 243 -1.47 -16.32 13.55
CA ALA A 243 -2.89 -16.63 13.30
C ALA A 243 -3.27 -16.40 11.82
N GLU A 244 -2.76 -15.35 11.18
CA GLU A 244 -3.00 -15.11 9.75
C GLU A 244 -2.41 -16.21 8.85
N GLU A 245 -1.25 -16.78 9.22
CA GLU A 245 -0.67 -17.91 8.49
C GLU A 245 -1.53 -19.17 8.63
N GLU A 246 -2.12 -19.40 9.81
CA GLU A 246 -3.05 -20.49 10.05
C GLU A 246 -4.38 -20.28 9.30
N ILE A 247 -4.98 -19.08 9.40
CA ILE A 247 -6.21 -18.71 8.67
C ILE A 247 -6.06 -18.90 7.16
N ALA A 248 -4.90 -18.61 6.60
CA ALA A 248 -4.64 -18.76 5.17
C ALA A 248 -4.65 -20.24 4.70
N GLU A 249 -4.54 -21.22 5.61
CA GLU A 249 -4.61 -22.65 5.31
C GLU A 249 -6.01 -23.24 5.45
N LEU A 250 -6.95 -22.51 6.07
CA LEU A 250 -8.31 -22.97 6.33
C LEU A 250 -9.21 -22.81 5.10
N ASP A 251 -10.19 -23.69 4.97
CA ASP A 251 -11.30 -23.47 4.03
C ASP A 251 -12.26 -22.38 4.54
N ASP A 252 -13.19 -21.93 3.71
CA ASP A 252 -14.07 -20.79 4.03
C ASP A 252 -14.94 -21.03 5.27
N ALA A 253 -15.37 -22.30 5.53
CA ALA A 253 -16.21 -22.63 6.67
C ALA A 253 -15.38 -22.61 7.96
N ASP A 254 -14.24 -23.28 7.96
CA ASP A 254 -13.32 -23.33 9.10
C ASP A 254 -12.76 -21.92 9.41
N LYS A 255 -12.49 -21.11 8.38
CA LYS A 255 -12.09 -19.71 8.53
C LYS A 255 -13.16 -18.88 9.26
N ALA A 256 -14.43 -19.03 8.88
CA ALA A 256 -15.52 -18.33 9.54
C ALA A 256 -15.67 -18.73 11.01
N ASP A 257 -15.54 -20.02 11.31
CA ASP A 257 -15.59 -20.55 12.67
C ASP A 257 -14.40 -20.05 13.52
N PHE A 258 -13.20 -20.03 12.96
CA PHE A 258 -12.00 -19.49 13.63
C PHE A 258 -12.18 -18.00 13.98
N LEU A 259 -12.56 -17.17 13.01
CA LEU A 259 -12.76 -15.73 13.23
C LEU A 259 -13.84 -15.46 14.29
N ALA A 260 -14.93 -16.25 14.27
CA ALA A 260 -15.99 -16.15 15.28
C ALA A 260 -15.51 -16.55 16.69
N ALA A 261 -14.64 -17.57 16.79
CA ALA A 261 -14.05 -17.99 18.06
C ALA A 261 -13.13 -16.92 18.64
N GLU A 262 -12.34 -16.28 17.80
CA GLU A 262 -11.43 -15.18 18.17
C GLU A 262 -12.16 -13.82 18.34
N GLY A 263 -13.45 -13.74 18.05
CA GLY A 263 -14.25 -12.52 18.20
C GLY A 263 -13.90 -11.42 17.19
N VAL A 264 -13.38 -11.79 16.02
CA VAL A 264 -13.01 -10.86 14.95
C VAL A 264 -13.92 -11.04 13.74
N GLU A 265 -14.20 -9.94 13.02
CA GLU A 265 -15.12 -9.96 11.87
C GLU A 265 -14.44 -10.36 10.56
N GLU A 266 -13.12 -10.16 10.47
CA GLU A 266 -12.34 -10.44 9.27
C GLU A 266 -10.85 -10.65 9.61
N PRO A 267 -10.09 -11.35 8.74
CA PRO A 267 -8.64 -11.47 8.86
C PRO A 267 -7.94 -10.11 8.92
N GLY A 268 -6.92 -9.98 9.76
CA GLY A 268 -6.07 -8.79 9.82
C GLY A 268 -5.33 -8.55 8.51
N LEU A 269 -5.02 -9.62 7.77
CA LEU A 269 -4.44 -9.57 6.43
C LEU A 269 -5.31 -8.77 5.46
N ASN A 270 -6.64 -8.90 5.52
CA ASN A 270 -7.56 -8.12 4.69
C ASN A 270 -7.44 -6.61 4.98
N ARG A 271 -7.32 -6.25 6.27
CA ARG A 271 -7.09 -4.85 6.68
C ARG A 271 -5.74 -4.34 6.20
N LEU A 272 -4.69 -5.17 6.30
CA LEU A 272 -3.35 -4.84 5.79
C LEU A 272 -3.37 -4.54 4.30
N ILE A 273 -4.00 -5.40 3.50
CA ILE A 273 -4.07 -5.24 2.04
C ILE A 273 -4.79 -3.93 1.70
N ARG A 274 -5.96 -3.67 2.29
CA ARG A 274 -6.73 -2.44 2.03
C ARG A 274 -5.99 -1.18 2.49
N ALA A 275 -5.35 -1.21 3.67
CA ALA A 275 -4.57 -0.08 4.17
C ALA A 275 -3.36 0.22 3.26
N SER A 276 -2.65 -0.81 2.81
CA SER A 276 -1.52 -0.67 1.87
C SER A 276 -1.96 -0.13 0.50
N TYR A 277 -3.11 -0.58 0.01
CA TYR A 277 -3.72 -0.12 -1.24
C TYR A 277 -4.07 1.38 -1.15
N LYS A 278 -4.76 1.78 -0.08
CA LYS A 278 -5.12 3.16 0.21
C LYS A 278 -3.89 4.07 0.42
N LEU A 279 -2.85 3.56 1.10
CA LEU A 279 -1.60 4.28 1.35
C LEU A 279 -0.93 4.77 0.06
N LEU A 280 -1.05 3.99 -1.01
CA LEU A 280 -0.53 4.33 -2.34
C LEU A 280 -1.47 5.22 -3.16
N GLY A 281 -2.59 5.64 -2.60
CA GLY A 281 -3.63 6.42 -3.29
C GLY A 281 -4.26 5.62 -4.43
N LEU A 282 -4.44 4.31 -4.21
CA LEU A 282 -5.12 3.43 -5.14
C LEU A 282 -6.61 3.36 -4.81
N GLU A 283 -7.42 3.31 -5.83
CA GLU A 283 -8.87 3.23 -5.80
C GLU A 283 -9.35 2.19 -6.83
N THR A 284 -10.61 1.78 -6.72
CA THR A 284 -11.18 0.74 -7.56
C THR A 284 -12.40 1.25 -8.31
N PHE A 285 -12.43 1.02 -9.62
CA PHE A 285 -13.67 1.06 -10.40
C PHE A 285 -14.04 -0.32 -10.90
N PHE A 286 -15.29 -0.52 -11.27
CA PHE A 286 -15.80 -1.81 -11.71
C PHE A 286 -16.34 -1.74 -13.14
N THR A 287 -16.20 -2.86 -13.85
CA THR A 287 -16.99 -3.15 -15.04
C THR A 287 -17.89 -4.34 -14.72
N ALA A 288 -19.18 -4.27 -15.03
CA ALA A 288 -20.14 -5.29 -14.67
C ALA A 288 -21.07 -5.63 -15.84
N GLY A 289 -21.36 -6.92 -15.97
CA GLY A 289 -22.32 -7.45 -16.92
C GLY A 289 -21.70 -8.31 -18.03
N GLY A 290 -22.55 -9.10 -18.67
CA GLY A 290 -22.15 -10.00 -19.74
C GLY A 290 -21.32 -11.18 -19.22
N LYS A 291 -20.10 -11.31 -19.73
CA LYS A 291 -19.22 -12.45 -19.45
C LYS A 291 -18.39 -12.27 -18.17
N GLU A 292 -18.14 -11.03 -17.74
CA GLU A 292 -17.19 -10.77 -16.66
C GLU A 292 -17.64 -9.56 -15.84
N THR A 293 -17.62 -9.71 -14.52
CA THR A 293 -17.60 -8.61 -13.55
C THR A 293 -16.20 -8.48 -13.02
N ARG A 294 -15.60 -7.26 -13.11
CA ARG A 294 -14.19 -7.07 -12.78
C ARG A 294 -13.92 -5.78 -12.05
N ALA A 295 -13.04 -5.86 -11.05
CA ALA A 295 -12.46 -4.74 -10.35
C ALA A 295 -11.15 -4.29 -11.02
N TRP A 296 -10.98 -2.97 -11.18
CA TRP A 296 -9.84 -2.34 -11.83
C TRP A 296 -9.19 -1.31 -10.91
N THR A 297 -7.89 -1.46 -10.71
CA THR A 297 -7.11 -0.50 -9.91
C THR A 297 -6.80 0.74 -10.72
N TYR A 298 -6.98 1.90 -10.10
CA TYR A 298 -6.50 3.17 -10.63
C TYR A 298 -5.95 4.06 -9.52
N LYS A 299 -5.25 5.12 -9.89
CA LYS A 299 -4.70 6.09 -8.94
C LYS A 299 -5.67 7.24 -8.75
N THR A 300 -5.89 7.67 -7.51
CA THR A 300 -6.70 8.85 -7.17
C THR A 300 -6.40 10.02 -8.10
N GLY A 301 -7.45 10.68 -8.60
CA GLY A 301 -7.34 11.78 -9.55
C GLY A 301 -7.23 11.36 -11.02
N THR A 302 -7.30 10.06 -11.34
CA THR A 302 -7.32 9.55 -12.72
C THR A 302 -8.60 9.99 -13.42
N LYS A 303 -8.49 10.49 -14.64
CA LYS A 303 -9.63 10.85 -15.48
C LYS A 303 -10.16 9.65 -16.27
N ALA A 304 -11.44 9.74 -16.69
CA ALA A 304 -12.13 8.66 -17.40
C ALA A 304 -11.40 8.10 -18.63
N PRO A 305 -10.74 8.89 -19.51
CA PRO A 305 -9.97 8.34 -20.61
C PRO A 305 -8.79 7.47 -20.15
N GLN A 306 -8.05 7.92 -19.14
CA GLN A 306 -6.93 7.15 -18.58
C GLN A 306 -7.42 5.87 -17.87
N ALA A 307 -8.57 5.93 -17.18
CA ALA A 307 -9.20 4.76 -16.58
C ALA A 307 -9.61 3.73 -17.66
N ALA A 308 -10.19 4.20 -18.77
CA ALA A 308 -10.45 3.34 -19.93
C ALA A 308 -9.18 2.71 -20.50
N GLY A 309 -8.06 3.43 -20.47
CA GLY A 309 -6.72 2.97 -20.87
C GLY A 309 -6.18 1.83 -20.01
N ILE A 310 -6.60 1.72 -18.76
CA ILE A 310 -6.25 0.60 -17.88
C ILE A 310 -6.84 -0.71 -18.41
N ILE A 311 -8.02 -0.66 -19.00
CA ILE A 311 -8.67 -1.81 -19.62
C ILE A 311 -7.95 -2.17 -20.92
N HIS A 312 -7.81 -1.19 -21.82
CA HIS A 312 -7.10 -1.34 -23.09
C HIS A 312 -6.70 0.03 -23.67
N SER A 313 -5.51 0.12 -24.26
CA SER A 313 -4.99 1.36 -24.87
C SER A 313 -5.91 1.95 -25.95
N ASP A 314 -6.66 1.09 -26.68
CA ASP A 314 -7.62 1.54 -27.69
C ASP A 314 -8.82 2.24 -27.07
N PHE A 315 -9.22 1.88 -25.84
CA PHE A 315 -10.31 2.54 -25.14
C PHE A 315 -9.94 3.97 -24.77
N GLU A 316 -8.68 4.20 -24.33
CA GLU A 316 -8.18 5.56 -24.08
C GLU A 316 -8.14 6.39 -25.37
N ARG A 317 -7.54 5.83 -26.42
CA ARG A 317 -7.34 6.52 -27.71
C ARG A 317 -8.67 6.88 -28.38
N GLY A 318 -9.62 5.94 -28.36
CA GLY A 318 -10.94 6.10 -28.97
C GLY A 318 -12.03 6.63 -28.02
N PHE A 319 -11.68 7.07 -26.80
CA PHE A 319 -12.65 7.46 -25.77
C PHE A 319 -13.66 8.49 -26.27
N ILE A 320 -14.95 8.17 -26.10
CA ILE A 320 -16.07 9.06 -26.42
C ILE A 320 -16.69 9.59 -25.13
N ARG A 321 -17.14 8.68 -24.25
CA ARG A 321 -17.75 8.97 -22.95
C ARG A 321 -17.74 7.74 -22.06
N ALA A 322 -17.99 7.95 -20.76
CA ALA A 322 -18.25 6.91 -19.79
C ALA A 322 -19.72 6.95 -19.34
N GLU A 323 -20.37 5.80 -19.28
CA GLU A 323 -21.67 5.62 -18.63
C GLU A 323 -21.37 5.12 -17.22
N VAL A 324 -21.67 5.93 -16.19
CA VAL A 324 -21.22 5.72 -14.82
C VAL A 324 -22.41 5.64 -13.89
N MET A 325 -22.45 4.59 -13.06
CA MET A 325 -23.32 4.51 -11.89
C MET A 325 -22.45 4.31 -10.64
N ALA A 326 -22.79 4.96 -9.53
CA ALA A 326 -22.12 4.74 -8.27
C ALA A 326 -22.56 3.40 -7.68
N PHE A 327 -21.63 2.69 -7.01
CA PHE A 327 -21.95 1.44 -6.30
C PHE A 327 -23.10 1.63 -5.31
N ASP A 328 -23.09 2.69 -4.50
CA ASP A 328 -24.12 2.97 -3.50
C ASP A 328 -25.52 3.16 -4.12
N ASP A 329 -25.58 3.74 -5.31
CA ASP A 329 -26.86 3.89 -6.04
C ASP A 329 -27.35 2.52 -6.56
N LEU A 330 -26.44 1.66 -7.04
CA LEU A 330 -26.79 0.30 -7.48
C LEU A 330 -27.22 -0.57 -6.29
N ASP A 331 -26.47 -0.56 -5.20
CA ASP A 331 -26.80 -1.36 -4.01
C ASP A 331 -28.18 -1.00 -3.44
N LYS A 332 -28.49 0.31 -3.40
CA LYS A 332 -29.78 0.82 -2.92
C LYS A 332 -30.95 0.53 -3.84
N LEU A 333 -30.76 0.56 -5.15
CA LEU A 333 -31.81 0.42 -6.17
C LEU A 333 -31.86 -0.99 -6.79
N GLU A 334 -30.89 -1.84 -6.45
CA GLU A 334 -30.77 -3.26 -6.76
C GLU A 334 -30.65 -3.62 -8.25
N THR A 335 -30.99 -2.72 -9.19
CA THR A 335 -30.87 -2.99 -10.63
C THR A 335 -30.36 -1.79 -11.41
N PRO A 336 -29.57 -2.01 -12.49
CA PRO A 336 -29.13 -0.92 -13.38
C PRO A 336 -30.30 -0.17 -14.02
N ALA A 337 -31.44 -0.85 -14.30
CA ALA A 337 -32.64 -0.24 -14.84
C ALA A 337 -33.24 0.78 -13.87
N ALA A 338 -33.36 0.41 -12.57
CA ALA A 338 -33.84 1.30 -11.53
C ALA A 338 -32.89 2.49 -11.30
N VAL A 339 -31.57 2.27 -11.35
CA VAL A 339 -30.58 3.36 -11.29
C VAL A 339 -30.80 4.37 -12.44
N LYS A 340 -31.03 3.86 -13.65
CA LYS A 340 -31.30 4.70 -14.82
C LYS A 340 -32.64 5.46 -14.72
N GLU A 341 -33.71 4.79 -14.30
CA GLU A 341 -35.01 5.40 -14.07
C GLU A 341 -35.01 6.47 -13.00
N ALA A 342 -34.20 6.28 -11.97
CA ALA A 342 -33.96 7.26 -10.91
C ALA A 342 -33.09 8.45 -11.36
N GLY A 343 -32.58 8.45 -12.60
CA GLY A 343 -31.70 9.49 -13.14
C GLY A 343 -30.28 9.50 -12.55
N LYS A 344 -29.84 8.37 -11.99
CA LYS A 344 -28.54 8.21 -11.35
C LYS A 344 -27.45 7.65 -12.28
N LEU A 345 -27.84 7.16 -13.46
CA LEU A 345 -26.88 6.80 -14.51
C LEU A 345 -26.36 8.09 -15.17
N ARG A 346 -25.08 8.39 -14.96
CA ARG A 346 -24.40 9.60 -15.45
C ARG A 346 -23.69 9.33 -16.77
N LEU A 347 -23.70 10.35 -17.64
CA LEU A 347 -22.92 10.34 -18.89
C LEU A 347 -21.76 11.33 -18.72
N GLU A 348 -20.56 10.79 -18.57
CA GLU A 348 -19.38 11.55 -18.21
C GLU A 348 -18.41 11.71 -19.40
N GLY A 349 -17.82 12.89 -19.51
CA GLY A 349 -16.87 13.23 -20.56
C GLY A 349 -15.43 13.02 -20.17
N LYS A 350 -14.51 13.56 -21.00
CA LYS A 350 -13.04 13.37 -20.86
C LYS A 350 -12.47 13.98 -19.58
N ASP A 351 -13.12 14.95 -18.98
CA ASP A 351 -12.62 15.64 -17.79
C ASP A 351 -13.15 15.05 -16.48
N TYR A 352 -13.99 14.02 -16.57
CA TYR A 352 -14.50 13.33 -15.39
C TYR A 352 -13.35 12.66 -14.63
N VAL A 353 -13.23 12.99 -13.35
CA VAL A 353 -12.31 12.34 -12.41
C VAL A 353 -13.04 11.16 -11.80
N MET A 354 -12.49 9.96 -11.98
CA MET A 354 -13.03 8.71 -11.45
C MET A 354 -13.21 8.79 -9.94
N GLN A 355 -14.27 8.15 -9.46
CA GLN A 355 -14.55 8.02 -8.03
C GLN A 355 -14.46 6.54 -7.64
N ASP A 356 -13.96 6.29 -6.40
CA ASP A 356 -13.89 4.93 -5.86
C ASP A 356 -15.29 4.31 -5.78
N GLY A 357 -15.44 3.12 -6.35
CA GLY A 357 -16.72 2.44 -6.45
C GLY A 357 -17.56 2.77 -7.68
N ASP A 358 -17.06 3.56 -8.62
CA ASP A 358 -17.76 3.76 -9.91
C ASP A 358 -17.88 2.44 -10.68
N ILE A 359 -19.09 2.14 -11.17
CA ILE A 359 -19.37 1.04 -12.10
C ILE A 359 -19.53 1.65 -13.47
N VAL A 360 -18.66 1.24 -14.42
CA VAL A 360 -18.48 2.02 -15.66
C VAL A 360 -18.61 1.16 -16.92
N GLU A 361 -19.29 1.72 -17.92
CA GLU A 361 -19.22 1.25 -19.30
C GLU A 361 -18.61 2.34 -20.18
N PHE A 362 -17.41 2.07 -20.72
CA PHE A 362 -16.74 3.00 -21.61
C PHE A 362 -17.23 2.85 -23.06
N ARG A 363 -17.63 3.98 -23.67
CA ARG A 363 -17.96 4.07 -25.10
C ARG A 363 -16.75 4.64 -25.82
N PHE A 364 -16.28 3.90 -26.80
CA PHE A 364 -15.11 4.27 -27.60
C PHE A 364 -15.31 3.92 -29.07
N ASN A 365 -14.51 4.53 -29.94
CA ASN A 365 -14.47 4.25 -31.38
C ASN A 365 -13.02 4.28 -31.85
N VAL A 366 -12.55 3.18 -32.47
CA VAL A 366 -11.17 3.02 -32.96
C VAL A 366 -11.20 2.70 -34.46
#